data_575b940aebd685618fad279ea45613c0
#
_entry.id   575b940aebd685618fad279ea45613c0
#
_cell.length_a   1.000
_cell.length_b   1.000
_cell.length_c   1.000
_cell.angle_alpha   90.00
_cell.angle_beta   90.00
_cell.angle_gamma   90.00
#
_symmetry.space_group_name_H-M   'P 1'
#
loop_
_entity.id
_entity.type
_entity.pdbx_description
1 polymer ?
#
loop_
_entity_poly.entity_id
_entity_poly.type
_entity_poly.pdbx_seq_one_letter_code
_entity_poly.pdbx_strand_id
1 'polypeptide(L)'
;MSATKPFTIPKKLVMKAFKLVKAKDGAAGVDQQTLTSFEESLQDNLYKLWNRLSSGSYFPPPVKAVAIPKKTGGERILGVPTISDRIAQMVVKLVFEPLVEPYFYPDSYGYRVGKSALEAIGITRQRCWKSNWILEFDIKGLFDNIPHELLLKAVRKHTDNKWVLLYIERWLQAPIELPNGEVSIRTKGTPQGGVISPILSNLFLHYVFDNWMNRQYRQLKWCRYADDGLVHGDSEQEMQELLVALKQRFKECGLELHPEKTKIVYCKDDKRKGEYPNTEFTFLGYSFRRRKVKNSKDNSIFVSFNPAVSKDAQKSMRAKIRKSSFSRKTDVSIQDIAEKYNPILRGWMEYYGKYHVTELYKSVMRHFNTNILKWLMRKYKKFKGSKAKAGKLLKEIAKRDPSLFVHWEKGIIDTFA
;
A
#
# COMPACT_ATOMS: atom_id res chain seq x y z
N MET A 1 12.31 -20.02 44.72
CA MET A 1 11.26 -19.03 44.46
C MET A 1 10.91 -19.10 42.98
N SER A 2 9.70 -19.53 42.65
CA SER A 2 9.27 -19.61 41.26
C SER A 2 9.17 -18.17 40.69
N ALA A 3 9.85 -17.90 39.57
CA ALA A 3 9.83 -16.59 38.98
C ALA A 3 8.39 -16.24 38.60
N THR A 4 7.82 -15.23 39.23
CA THR A 4 6.46 -14.71 38.93
C THR A 4 6.31 -14.20 37.50
N LYS A 5 7.42 -14.10 36.77
CA LYS A 5 7.47 -13.64 35.35
C LYS A 5 8.31 -14.63 34.54
N PRO A 6 7.65 -15.60 33.88
CA PRO A 6 8.34 -16.62 33.09
C PRO A 6 9.01 -16.06 31.82
N PHE A 7 8.63 -14.82 31.39
CA PHE A 7 9.16 -14.21 30.18
C PHE A 7 10.02 -12.98 30.47
N THR A 8 11.24 -12.98 29.96
CA THR A 8 12.17 -11.84 30.06
C THR A 8 11.90 -10.86 28.92
N ILE A 9 11.09 -9.84 29.21
CA ILE A 9 10.78 -8.75 28.27
C ILE A 9 11.34 -7.44 28.85
N PRO A 10 12.31 -6.78 28.16
CA PRO A 10 12.87 -5.52 28.65
C PRO A 10 11.81 -4.40 28.66
N LYS A 11 11.70 -3.64 29.77
CA LYS A 11 10.81 -2.47 29.84
C LYS A 11 11.13 -1.44 28.74
N LYS A 12 12.41 -1.26 28.41
CA LYS A 12 12.87 -0.38 27.30
C LYS A 12 12.26 -0.78 25.95
N LEU A 13 12.01 -2.07 25.72
CA LEU A 13 11.39 -2.56 24.48
C LEU A 13 9.92 -2.11 24.39
N VAL A 14 9.18 -2.15 25.51
CA VAL A 14 7.78 -1.70 25.56
C VAL A 14 7.70 -0.19 25.31
N MET A 15 8.60 0.60 25.90
CA MET A 15 8.70 2.04 25.64
C MET A 15 9.05 2.33 24.18
N LYS A 16 9.98 1.58 23.57
CA LYS A 16 10.31 1.69 22.13
C LYS A 16 9.09 1.39 21.26
N ALA A 17 8.36 0.31 21.59
CA ALA A 17 7.14 -0.06 20.89
C ALA A 17 6.07 1.02 20.95
N PHE A 18 5.85 1.62 22.12
CA PHE A 18 4.94 2.75 22.29
C PHE A 18 5.32 3.93 21.37
N LYS A 19 6.59 4.36 21.37
CA LYS A 19 7.05 5.48 20.51
C LYS A 19 6.75 5.22 19.01
N LEU A 20 6.93 3.97 18.56
CA LEU A 20 6.66 3.59 17.17
C LEU A 20 5.16 3.54 16.85
N VAL A 21 4.32 3.15 17.81
CA VAL A 21 2.86 3.18 17.67
C VAL A 21 2.37 4.62 17.66
N LYS A 22 2.88 5.46 18.58
CA LYS A 22 2.56 6.90 18.66
C LYS A 22 2.85 7.63 17.35
N ALA A 23 4.01 7.37 16.73
CA ALA A 23 4.40 8.00 15.48
C ALA A 23 3.48 7.68 14.29
N LYS A 24 2.67 6.62 14.37
CA LYS A 24 1.72 6.23 13.32
C LYS A 24 0.31 6.73 13.58
N ASP A 25 0.03 7.19 14.80
CA ASP A 25 -1.31 7.57 15.26
C ASP A 25 -2.35 6.45 15.02
N GLY A 26 -3.62 6.77 14.99
CA GLY A 26 -4.70 5.88 14.62
C GLY A 26 -5.88 5.91 15.59
N ALA A 27 -7.03 5.43 15.11
CA ALA A 27 -8.28 5.42 15.84
C ALA A 27 -8.26 4.52 17.09
N ALA A 28 -9.10 4.80 18.08
CA ALA A 28 -9.31 3.96 19.26
C ALA A 28 -9.90 2.60 18.88
N GLY A 29 -9.58 1.56 19.67
CA GLY A 29 -10.15 0.22 19.56
C GLY A 29 -11.52 0.09 20.19
N VAL A 30 -11.87 -1.13 20.64
CA VAL A 30 -13.14 -1.43 21.34
C VAL A 30 -13.27 -0.72 22.68
N ASP A 31 -12.13 -0.47 23.36
CA ASP A 31 -12.03 0.23 24.65
C ASP A 31 -12.21 1.76 24.54
N GLN A 32 -12.34 2.28 23.33
CA GLN A 32 -12.45 3.71 23.00
C GLN A 32 -11.32 4.58 23.55
N GLN A 33 -10.23 3.98 24.08
CA GLN A 33 -9.07 4.69 24.57
C GLN A 33 -8.29 5.29 23.40
N THR A 34 -8.21 6.62 23.37
CA THR A 34 -7.39 7.36 22.40
C THR A 34 -5.91 7.33 22.79
N LEU A 35 -5.03 7.67 21.85
CA LEU A 35 -3.59 7.79 22.15
C LEU A 35 -3.33 8.87 23.20
N THR A 36 -4.01 10.01 23.13
CA THR A 36 -3.92 11.10 24.12
C THR A 36 -4.31 10.59 25.51
N SER A 37 -5.48 9.94 25.65
CA SER A 37 -5.92 9.39 26.93
C SER A 37 -4.98 8.28 27.47
N PHE A 38 -4.35 7.51 26.58
CA PHE A 38 -3.34 6.54 26.99
C PHE A 38 -2.09 7.24 27.55
N GLU A 39 -1.71 8.41 27.02
CA GLU A 39 -0.54 9.17 27.47
C GLU A 39 -0.73 9.88 28.80
N GLU A 40 -1.95 10.23 29.19
CA GLU A 40 -2.25 10.84 30.50
C GLU A 40 -1.77 10.00 31.68
N SER A 41 -1.78 8.68 31.53
CA SER A 41 -1.27 7.72 32.53
C SER A 41 -0.21 6.79 31.95
N LEU A 42 0.71 7.34 31.15
CA LEU A 42 1.64 6.58 30.34
C LEU A 42 2.45 5.53 31.11
N GLN A 43 3.05 5.94 32.23
CA GLN A 43 3.92 5.05 33.02
C GLN A 43 3.14 3.86 33.56
N ASP A 44 1.96 4.08 34.12
CA ASP A 44 1.09 3.03 34.68
C ASP A 44 0.56 2.10 33.59
N ASN A 45 0.12 2.66 32.46
CA ASN A 45 -0.37 1.89 31.34
C ASN A 45 0.71 0.99 30.75
N LEU A 46 1.93 1.51 30.54
CA LEU A 46 3.05 0.71 30.04
C LEU A 46 3.53 -0.31 31.07
N TYR A 47 3.51 0.03 32.39
CA TYR A 47 3.88 -0.90 33.44
C TYR A 47 2.89 -2.06 33.54
N LYS A 48 1.58 -1.78 33.52
CA LYS A 48 0.53 -2.79 33.48
C LYS A 48 0.66 -3.73 32.26
N LEU A 49 0.88 -3.15 31.08
CA LEU A 49 1.08 -3.91 29.86
C LEU A 49 2.33 -4.81 29.94
N TRP A 50 3.46 -4.23 30.36
CA TRP A 50 4.72 -4.98 30.54
C TRP A 50 4.55 -6.14 31.53
N ASN A 51 3.87 -5.92 32.66
CA ASN A 51 3.61 -6.96 33.67
C ASN A 51 2.82 -8.12 33.07
N ARG A 52 1.71 -7.83 32.36
CA ARG A 52 0.89 -8.85 31.71
C ARG A 52 1.65 -9.62 30.63
N LEU A 53 2.45 -8.91 29.81
CA LEU A 53 3.28 -9.56 28.80
C LEU A 53 4.35 -10.46 29.44
N SER A 54 5.04 -10.00 30.49
CA SER A 54 6.10 -10.74 31.14
C SER A 54 5.59 -11.94 31.97
N SER A 55 4.38 -11.87 32.51
CA SER A 55 3.74 -12.98 33.22
C SER A 55 3.02 -13.99 32.34
N GLY A 56 2.86 -13.70 31.02
CA GLY A 56 2.06 -14.54 30.15
C GLY A 56 0.56 -14.36 30.30
N SER A 57 0.09 -13.39 31.10
CA SER A 57 -1.33 -13.16 31.36
C SER A 57 -1.98 -12.11 30.42
N TYR A 58 -1.25 -11.65 29.41
CA TYR A 58 -1.84 -10.76 28.42
C TYR A 58 -2.70 -11.54 27.44
N PHE A 59 -3.98 -11.20 27.39
CA PHE A 59 -4.94 -11.65 26.38
C PHE A 59 -5.38 -10.45 25.56
N PRO A 60 -5.30 -10.53 24.21
CA PRO A 60 -5.76 -9.44 23.35
C PRO A 60 -7.26 -9.26 23.49
N PRO A 61 -7.75 -8.01 23.64
CA PRO A 61 -9.17 -7.72 23.57
C PRO A 61 -9.70 -7.96 22.13
N PRO A 62 -11.02 -8.01 21.93
CA PRO A 62 -11.60 -8.06 20.59
C PRO A 62 -11.09 -6.94 19.69
N VAL A 63 -10.91 -7.24 18.42
CA VAL A 63 -10.51 -6.25 17.41
C VAL A 63 -11.78 -5.56 16.89
N LYS A 64 -11.83 -4.22 16.94
CA LYS A 64 -12.97 -3.46 16.45
C LYS A 64 -13.06 -3.51 14.93
N ALA A 65 -14.17 -4.02 14.38
CA ALA A 65 -14.41 -4.02 12.95
C ALA A 65 -14.85 -2.63 12.45
N VAL A 66 -14.19 -2.14 11.40
CA VAL A 66 -14.56 -0.90 10.71
C VAL A 66 -14.72 -1.19 9.23
N ALA A 67 -15.94 -0.99 8.71
CA ALA A 67 -16.22 -1.16 7.29
C ALA A 67 -15.68 0.04 6.49
N ILE A 68 -14.88 -0.23 5.47
CA ILE A 68 -14.35 0.78 4.53
C ILE A 68 -14.81 0.42 3.12
N PRO A 69 -15.47 1.35 2.38
CA PRO A 69 -15.93 1.07 1.03
C PRO A 69 -14.75 0.80 0.08
N LYS A 70 -14.85 -0.28 -0.71
CA LYS A 70 -13.90 -0.60 -1.78
C LYS A 70 -14.19 0.25 -3.02
N LYS A 71 -13.15 0.55 -3.80
CA LYS A 71 -13.28 1.28 -5.09
C LYS A 71 -14.09 0.50 -6.14
N THR A 72 -14.08 -0.82 -6.04
CA THR A 72 -14.75 -1.76 -6.96
C THR A 72 -16.17 -2.13 -6.51
N GLY A 73 -16.71 -1.50 -5.47
CA GLY A 73 -17.95 -1.86 -4.83
C GLY A 73 -17.77 -2.85 -3.68
N GLY A 74 -18.76 -2.92 -2.77
CA GLY A 74 -18.67 -3.68 -1.52
C GLY A 74 -17.80 -3.03 -0.46
N GLU A 75 -17.59 -3.73 0.65
CA GLU A 75 -16.84 -3.24 1.81
C GLU A 75 -15.61 -4.09 2.10
N ARG A 76 -14.66 -3.47 2.76
CA ARG A 76 -13.48 -4.12 3.35
C ARG A 76 -13.55 -3.89 4.86
N ILE A 77 -13.52 -4.95 5.62
CA ILE A 77 -13.50 -4.86 7.08
C ILE A 77 -12.04 -4.66 7.54
N LEU A 78 -11.77 -3.51 8.15
CA LEU A 78 -10.51 -3.30 8.88
C LEU A 78 -10.72 -3.67 10.33
N GLY A 79 -9.74 -4.36 10.90
CA GLY A 79 -9.67 -4.61 12.32
C GLY A 79 -8.82 -3.55 13.01
N VAL A 80 -9.40 -2.84 13.97
CA VAL A 80 -8.72 -1.79 14.74
C VAL A 80 -8.43 -2.32 16.14
N PRO A 81 -7.18 -2.73 16.45
CA PRO A 81 -6.78 -3.15 17.81
C PRO A 81 -6.76 -1.96 18.76
N THR A 82 -6.88 -2.20 20.07
CA THR A 82 -6.69 -1.17 21.09
C THR A 82 -5.26 -0.62 21.09
N ILE A 83 -5.03 0.54 21.69
CA ILE A 83 -3.68 1.13 21.79
C ILE A 83 -2.72 0.16 22.51
N SER A 84 -3.16 -0.39 23.64
CA SER A 84 -2.39 -1.39 24.40
C SER A 84 -2.02 -2.60 23.54
N ASP A 85 -2.96 -3.09 22.73
CA ASP A 85 -2.73 -4.26 21.87
C ASP A 85 -1.77 -3.94 20.71
N ARG A 86 -1.86 -2.75 20.10
CA ARG A 86 -0.88 -2.30 19.11
C ARG A 86 0.53 -2.24 19.68
N ILE A 87 0.68 -1.77 20.93
CA ILE A 87 1.98 -1.73 21.59
C ILE A 87 2.48 -3.16 21.86
N ALA A 88 1.63 -4.05 22.35
CA ALA A 88 1.96 -5.46 22.57
C ALA A 88 2.41 -6.14 21.27
N GLN A 89 1.65 -5.97 20.19
CA GLN A 89 2.02 -6.48 18.85
C GLN A 89 3.35 -5.90 18.35
N MET A 90 3.60 -4.61 18.60
CA MET A 90 4.86 -3.96 18.25
C MET A 90 6.03 -4.51 19.04
N VAL A 91 5.86 -4.86 20.32
CA VAL A 91 6.89 -5.53 21.15
C VAL A 91 7.30 -6.86 20.51
N VAL A 92 6.33 -7.69 20.13
CA VAL A 92 6.59 -8.96 19.45
C VAL A 92 7.22 -8.73 18.08
N LYS A 93 6.70 -7.80 17.31
CA LYS A 93 7.23 -7.45 15.97
C LYS A 93 8.71 -7.06 16.03
N LEU A 94 9.11 -6.22 16.99
CA LEU A 94 10.50 -5.77 17.16
C LEU A 94 11.48 -6.90 17.42
N VAL A 95 11.02 -8.01 17.98
CA VAL A 95 11.85 -9.21 18.23
C VAL A 95 11.77 -10.20 17.07
N PHE A 96 10.61 -10.38 16.49
CA PHE A 96 10.37 -11.39 15.46
C PHE A 96 10.80 -10.95 14.05
N GLU A 97 10.56 -9.68 13.69
CA GLU A 97 10.89 -9.17 12.34
C GLU A 97 12.37 -9.35 11.97
N PRO A 98 13.36 -9.04 12.85
CA PRO A 98 14.77 -9.27 12.54
C PRO A 98 15.15 -10.75 12.31
N LEU A 99 14.37 -11.67 12.84
CA LEU A 99 14.62 -13.12 12.68
C LEU A 99 14.16 -13.63 11.31
N VAL A 100 13.12 -13.01 10.73
CA VAL A 100 12.52 -13.47 9.46
C VAL A 100 12.94 -12.65 8.26
N GLU A 101 13.25 -11.36 8.43
CA GLU A 101 13.60 -10.44 7.35
C GLU A 101 14.77 -10.95 6.46
N PRO A 102 15.86 -11.54 6.99
CA PRO A 102 16.95 -12.05 6.18
C PRO A 102 16.58 -13.21 5.25
N TYR A 103 15.48 -13.90 5.52
CA TYR A 103 15.04 -15.03 4.69
C TYR A 103 14.20 -14.60 3.48
N PHE A 104 13.63 -13.39 3.52
CA PHE A 104 12.78 -12.93 2.43
C PHE A 104 13.59 -12.63 1.17
N TYR A 105 13.10 -13.07 0.03
CA TYR A 105 13.74 -12.83 -1.26
C TYR A 105 13.77 -11.34 -1.63
N PRO A 106 14.78 -10.91 -2.40
CA PRO A 106 14.91 -9.52 -2.84
C PRO A 106 13.71 -8.99 -3.60
N ASP A 107 12.99 -9.86 -4.30
CA ASP A 107 11.83 -9.54 -5.15
C ASP A 107 10.48 -9.52 -4.41
N SER A 108 10.48 -9.73 -3.10
CA SER A 108 9.34 -9.49 -2.21
C SER A 108 9.46 -8.08 -1.61
N TYR A 109 8.50 -7.19 -1.87
CA TYR A 109 8.62 -5.75 -1.56
C TYR A 109 7.64 -5.25 -0.49
N GLY A 110 6.42 -5.77 -0.45
CA GLY A 110 5.36 -5.22 0.40
C GLY A 110 5.66 -5.32 1.90
N TYR A 111 5.41 -4.24 2.66
CA TYR A 111 5.54 -4.18 4.12
C TYR A 111 6.94 -4.46 4.69
N ARG A 112 7.98 -4.38 3.91
CA ARG A 112 9.36 -4.66 4.33
C ARG A 112 10.17 -3.40 4.53
N VAL A 113 11.06 -3.42 5.53
CA VAL A 113 12.00 -2.32 5.81
C VAL A 113 12.99 -2.17 4.65
N GLY A 114 13.25 -0.93 4.22
CA GLY A 114 14.19 -0.65 3.13
C GLY A 114 13.69 -1.02 1.74
N LYS A 115 12.43 -1.45 1.58
CA LYS A 115 11.80 -1.76 0.30
C LYS A 115 10.71 -0.76 -0.04
N SER A 116 10.57 -0.42 -1.31
CA SER A 116 9.56 0.54 -1.76
C SER A 116 8.74 0.04 -2.95
N ALA A 117 7.54 0.61 -3.10
CA ALA A 117 6.70 0.35 -4.26
C ALA A 117 7.35 0.83 -5.57
N LEU A 118 8.10 1.94 -5.54
CA LEU A 118 8.80 2.45 -6.72
C LEU A 118 9.93 1.54 -7.18
N GLU A 119 10.60 0.84 -6.27
CA GLU A 119 11.59 -0.20 -6.62
C GLU A 119 10.92 -1.39 -7.30
N ALA A 120 9.80 -1.88 -6.75
CA ALA A 120 9.01 -2.95 -7.36
C ALA A 120 8.55 -2.58 -8.79
N ILE A 121 8.06 -1.35 -8.99
CA ILE A 121 7.68 -0.82 -10.31
C ILE A 121 8.91 -0.74 -11.24
N GLY A 122 10.05 -0.30 -10.72
CA GLY A 122 11.30 -0.18 -11.48
C GLY A 122 11.81 -1.52 -11.99
N ILE A 123 11.88 -2.53 -11.14
CA ILE A 123 12.33 -3.87 -11.54
C ILE A 123 11.32 -4.53 -12.51
N THR A 124 10.01 -4.37 -12.27
CA THR A 124 8.96 -4.84 -13.17
C THR A 124 9.11 -4.20 -14.55
N ARG A 125 9.35 -2.89 -14.63
CA ARG A 125 9.58 -2.18 -15.90
C ARG A 125 10.76 -2.77 -16.67
N GLN A 126 11.88 -3.01 -16.02
CA GLN A 126 13.08 -3.58 -16.66
C GLN A 126 12.81 -5.01 -17.17
N ARG A 127 12.06 -5.81 -16.42
CA ARG A 127 11.70 -7.18 -16.81
C ARG A 127 10.71 -7.21 -17.96
N CYS A 128 9.74 -6.30 -18.00
CA CYS A 128 8.81 -6.16 -19.13
C CYS A 128 9.51 -5.86 -20.48
N TRP A 129 10.71 -5.29 -20.45
CA TRP A 129 11.47 -5.07 -21.68
C TRP A 129 12.18 -6.34 -22.19
N LYS A 130 12.41 -7.31 -21.31
CA LYS A 130 13.14 -8.54 -21.60
C LYS A 130 12.21 -9.72 -21.86
N SER A 131 11.10 -9.80 -21.14
CA SER A 131 10.13 -10.89 -21.23
C SER A 131 8.92 -10.49 -22.07
N ASN A 132 8.39 -11.45 -22.84
CA ASN A 132 7.26 -11.23 -23.73
C ASN A 132 5.91 -11.29 -23.01
N TRP A 133 5.85 -12.04 -21.89
CA TRP A 133 4.61 -12.33 -21.20
C TRP A 133 4.72 -12.09 -19.71
N ILE A 134 3.59 -11.76 -19.10
CA ILE A 134 3.44 -11.61 -17.66
C ILE A 134 2.20 -12.35 -17.21
N LEU A 135 2.34 -13.11 -16.12
CA LEU A 135 1.23 -13.54 -15.31
C LEU A 135 1.04 -12.54 -14.16
N GLU A 136 -0.02 -11.71 -14.22
CA GLU A 136 -0.50 -10.87 -13.12
C GLU A 136 -1.46 -11.70 -12.25
N PHE A 137 -1.27 -11.68 -10.93
CA PHE A 137 -2.18 -12.36 -10.01
C PHE A 137 -2.42 -11.57 -8.74
N ASP A 138 -3.61 -11.71 -8.19
CA ASP A 138 -4.08 -11.13 -6.92
C ASP A 138 -4.66 -12.26 -6.07
N ILE A 139 -4.38 -12.26 -4.76
CA ILE A 139 -4.89 -13.27 -3.83
C ILE A 139 -6.19 -12.78 -3.21
N LYS A 140 -7.26 -13.57 -3.37
CA LYS A 140 -8.57 -13.23 -2.85
C LYS A 140 -8.59 -13.27 -1.33
N GLY A 141 -8.70 -12.09 -0.70
CA GLY A 141 -8.83 -11.97 0.75
C GLY A 141 -7.68 -12.62 1.54
N LEU A 142 -6.42 -12.39 1.13
CA LEU A 142 -5.24 -13.00 1.76
C LEU A 142 -5.33 -12.97 3.29
N PHE A 143 -5.50 -11.79 3.88
CA PHE A 143 -5.51 -11.62 5.34
C PHE A 143 -6.63 -12.40 6.05
N ASP A 144 -7.73 -12.64 5.37
CA ASP A 144 -8.91 -13.31 5.94
C ASP A 144 -8.84 -14.85 5.79
N ASN A 145 -7.95 -15.36 4.93
CA ASN A 145 -7.94 -16.78 4.55
C ASN A 145 -6.69 -17.56 4.97
N ILE A 146 -5.67 -16.93 5.53
CA ILE A 146 -4.44 -17.62 5.96
C ILE A 146 -4.78 -18.70 7.01
N PRO A 147 -4.51 -20.02 6.76
CA PRO A 147 -4.72 -21.06 7.75
C PRO A 147 -3.76 -20.89 8.94
N HIS A 148 -4.30 -20.83 10.17
CA HIS A 148 -3.52 -20.61 11.39
C HIS A 148 -2.46 -21.68 11.59
N GLU A 149 -2.79 -22.95 11.35
CA GLU A 149 -1.86 -24.08 11.51
C GLU A 149 -0.62 -23.94 10.62
N LEU A 150 -0.83 -23.66 9.32
CA LEU A 150 0.27 -23.48 8.37
C LEU A 150 1.12 -22.23 8.69
N LEU A 151 0.47 -21.15 9.11
CA LEU A 151 1.18 -19.94 9.53
C LEU A 151 2.01 -20.18 10.78
N LEU A 152 1.46 -20.82 11.81
CA LEU A 152 2.19 -21.16 13.03
C LEU A 152 3.35 -22.13 12.77
N LYS A 153 3.17 -23.08 11.84
CA LYS A 153 4.26 -23.95 11.37
C LYS A 153 5.39 -23.12 10.74
N ALA A 154 5.06 -22.11 9.94
CA ALA A 154 6.06 -21.19 9.38
C ALA A 154 6.76 -20.35 10.48
N VAL A 155 6.01 -19.81 11.45
CA VAL A 155 6.56 -19.02 12.57
C VAL A 155 7.54 -19.87 13.40
N ARG A 156 7.18 -21.09 13.76
CA ARG A 156 8.02 -22.02 14.56
C ARG A 156 9.33 -22.41 13.86
N LYS A 157 9.45 -22.22 12.55
CA LYS A 157 10.75 -22.41 11.85
C LYS A 157 11.76 -21.31 12.12
N HIS A 158 11.32 -20.14 12.58
CA HIS A 158 12.16 -18.96 12.74
C HIS A 158 12.36 -18.56 14.21
N THR A 159 11.59 -19.11 15.12
CA THR A 159 11.74 -18.83 16.54
C THR A 159 11.18 -19.97 17.39
N ASP A 160 11.87 -20.27 18.46
CA ASP A 160 11.44 -21.12 19.59
C ASP A 160 11.08 -20.29 20.83
N ASN A 161 11.12 -18.97 20.71
CA ASN A 161 10.81 -18.04 21.80
C ASN A 161 9.36 -18.20 22.25
N LYS A 162 9.17 -18.75 23.43
CA LYS A 162 7.87 -19.16 23.99
C LYS A 162 6.85 -18.02 24.06
N TRP A 163 7.27 -16.81 24.45
CA TRP A 163 6.32 -15.69 24.53
C TRP A 163 5.98 -15.09 23.16
N VAL A 164 6.90 -15.12 22.20
CA VAL A 164 6.61 -14.70 20.82
C VAL A 164 5.56 -15.62 20.20
N LEU A 165 5.74 -16.94 20.33
CA LEU A 165 4.79 -17.95 19.85
C LEU A 165 3.43 -17.81 20.53
N LEU A 166 3.40 -17.69 21.86
CA LEU A 166 2.17 -17.53 22.65
C LEU A 166 1.34 -16.34 22.18
N TYR A 167 1.97 -15.18 22.02
CA TYR A 167 1.23 -13.97 21.67
C TYR A 167 0.80 -13.96 20.21
N ILE A 168 1.60 -14.46 19.29
CA ILE A 168 1.17 -14.63 17.88
C ILE A 168 -0.08 -15.52 17.82
N GLU A 169 -0.07 -16.66 18.53
CA GLU A 169 -1.21 -17.57 18.55
C GLU A 169 -2.47 -16.91 19.11
N ARG A 170 -2.35 -16.16 20.23
CA ARG A 170 -3.46 -15.41 20.80
C ARG A 170 -4.02 -14.35 19.87
N TRP A 171 -3.17 -13.63 19.11
CA TRP A 171 -3.66 -12.65 18.14
C TRP A 171 -4.34 -13.29 16.92
N LEU A 172 -3.92 -14.44 16.50
CA LEU A 172 -4.60 -15.17 15.42
C LEU A 172 -6.01 -15.60 15.84
N GLN A 173 -6.18 -15.97 17.11
CA GLN A 173 -7.45 -16.40 17.69
C GLN A 173 -8.28 -15.23 18.26
N ALA A 174 -7.72 -14.03 18.34
CA ALA A 174 -8.42 -12.87 18.89
C ALA A 174 -9.76 -12.63 18.18
N PRO A 175 -10.87 -12.46 18.92
CA PRO A 175 -12.18 -12.24 18.32
C PRO A 175 -12.26 -10.87 17.63
N ILE A 176 -13.24 -10.73 16.76
CA ILE A 176 -13.57 -9.46 16.10
C ILE A 176 -14.95 -9.01 16.58
N GLU A 177 -15.06 -7.76 17.01
CA GLU A 177 -16.33 -7.12 17.36
C GLU A 177 -16.87 -6.38 16.14
N LEU A 178 -18.02 -6.82 15.65
CA LEU A 178 -18.71 -6.23 14.51
C LEU A 178 -19.40 -4.92 14.90
N PRO A 179 -19.79 -4.06 13.92
CA PRO A 179 -20.46 -2.79 14.21
C PRO A 179 -21.79 -2.91 14.97
N ASN A 180 -22.43 -4.07 14.92
CA ASN A 180 -23.66 -4.38 15.67
C ASN A 180 -23.41 -4.85 17.11
N GLY A 181 -22.13 -4.90 17.56
CA GLY A 181 -21.71 -5.39 18.87
C GLY A 181 -21.55 -6.91 18.98
N GLU A 182 -21.83 -7.65 17.91
CA GLU A 182 -21.63 -9.10 17.87
C GLU A 182 -20.12 -9.42 17.86
N VAL A 183 -19.72 -10.42 18.67
CA VAL A 183 -18.32 -10.88 18.76
C VAL A 183 -18.18 -12.20 18.01
N SER A 184 -17.41 -12.20 16.96
CA SER A 184 -17.12 -13.39 16.14
C SER A 184 -15.73 -13.94 16.42
N ILE A 185 -15.62 -15.27 16.59
CA ILE A 185 -14.37 -15.97 16.78
C ILE A 185 -13.70 -16.21 15.44
N ARG A 186 -12.38 -16.00 15.38
CA ARG A 186 -11.59 -16.19 14.18
C ARG A 186 -10.93 -17.58 14.18
N THR A 187 -11.18 -18.36 13.15
CA THR A 187 -10.59 -19.71 12.95
C THR A 187 -9.47 -19.71 11.88
N LYS A 188 -9.38 -18.67 11.07
CA LYS A 188 -8.35 -18.44 10.05
C LYS A 188 -8.11 -16.96 9.84
N GLY A 189 -7.06 -16.62 9.15
CA GLY A 189 -6.70 -15.25 8.83
C GLY A 189 -6.02 -14.49 9.95
N THR A 190 -5.69 -13.25 9.68
CA THR A 190 -5.11 -12.29 10.62
C THR A 190 -5.79 -10.93 10.44
N PRO A 191 -5.98 -10.12 11.51
CA PRO A 191 -6.70 -8.85 11.40
C PRO A 191 -6.08 -7.91 10.37
N GLN A 192 -6.86 -7.44 9.38
CA GLN A 192 -6.42 -6.35 8.50
C GLN A 192 -6.35 -5.05 9.31
N GLY A 193 -5.14 -4.61 9.68
CA GLY A 193 -4.88 -3.46 10.55
C GLY A 193 -4.11 -3.81 11.83
N GLY A 194 -3.90 -5.08 12.11
CA GLY A 194 -2.97 -5.52 13.14
C GLY A 194 -1.53 -5.12 12.81
N VAL A 195 -0.75 -4.76 13.83
CA VAL A 195 0.65 -4.30 13.66
C VAL A 195 1.57 -5.44 13.22
N ILE A 196 1.29 -6.67 13.65
CA ILE A 196 2.09 -7.87 13.30
C ILE A 196 1.59 -8.57 12.03
N SER A 197 0.34 -8.33 11.61
CA SER A 197 -0.29 -9.03 10.48
C SER A 197 0.50 -8.92 9.17
N PRO A 198 1.11 -7.79 8.80
CA PRO A 198 1.89 -7.67 7.56
C PRO A 198 3.10 -8.62 7.51
N ILE A 199 3.83 -8.77 8.62
CA ILE A 199 4.99 -9.66 8.63
C ILE A 199 4.58 -11.13 8.65
N LEU A 200 3.49 -11.47 9.33
CA LEU A 200 2.93 -12.82 9.33
C LEU A 200 2.44 -13.22 7.93
N SER A 201 1.75 -12.32 7.22
CA SER A 201 1.31 -12.59 5.84
C SER A 201 2.49 -12.72 4.88
N ASN A 202 3.53 -11.89 5.03
CA ASN A 202 4.74 -12.02 4.22
C ASN A 202 5.47 -13.34 4.50
N LEU A 203 5.58 -13.76 5.75
CA LEU A 203 6.19 -15.03 6.11
C LEU A 203 5.40 -16.22 5.53
N PHE A 204 4.08 -16.16 5.59
CA PHE A 204 3.23 -17.17 4.99
C PHE A 204 3.46 -17.28 3.47
N LEU A 205 3.41 -16.15 2.77
CA LEU A 205 3.62 -16.10 1.32
C LEU A 205 5.06 -16.45 0.92
N HIS A 206 6.05 -16.19 1.78
CA HIS A 206 7.41 -16.65 1.56
C HIS A 206 7.48 -18.18 1.38
N TYR A 207 6.69 -18.94 2.15
CA TYR A 207 6.64 -20.40 2.02
C TYR A 207 5.68 -20.87 0.93
N VAL A 208 4.55 -20.19 0.76
CA VAL A 208 3.52 -20.59 -0.21
C VAL A 208 3.96 -20.29 -1.64
N PHE A 209 4.52 -19.09 -1.86
CA PHE A 209 4.84 -18.58 -3.19
C PHE A 209 6.35 -18.42 -3.42
N ASP A 210 7.04 -17.59 -2.63
CA ASP A 210 8.41 -17.16 -2.93
C ASP A 210 9.38 -18.35 -3.02
N ASN A 211 9.38 -19.23 -2.02
CA ASN A 211 10.21 -20.44 -1.99
C ASN A 211 9.78 -21.46 -3.04
N TRP A 212 8.47 -21.58 -3.29
CA TRP A 212 7.96 -22.49 -4.29
C TRP A 212 8.40 -22.06 -5.70
N MET A 213 8.27 -20.77 -6.04
CA MET A 213 8.77 -20.21 -7.29
C MET A 213 10.29 -20.45 -7.45
N ASN A 214 11.06 -20.16 -6.41
CA ASN A 214 12.51 -20.28 -6.47
C ASN A 214 12.99 -21.74 -6.59
N ARG A 215 12.19 -22.72 -6.17
CA ARG A 215 12.53 -24.16 -6.29
C ARG A 215 12.07 -24.74 -7.60
N GLN A 216 10.85 -24.47 -8.02
CA GLN A 216 10.21 -25.12 -9.17
C GLN A 216 10.40 -24.34 -10.48
N TYR A 217 10.56 -23.01 -10.40
CA TYR A 217 10.55 -22.09 -11.55
C TYR A 217 11.70 -21.09 -11.47
N ARG A 218 12.92 -21.56 -11.22
CA ARG A 218 14.12 -20.72 -11.04
C ARG A 218 14.42 -19.80 -12.22
N GLN A 219 14.05 -20.22 -13.44
CA GLN A 219 14.23 -19.45 -14.66
C GLN A 219 13.30 -18.25 -14.73
N LEU A 220 12.11 -18.30 -14.11
CA LEU A 220 11.14 -17.23 -14.13
C LEU A 220 11.46 -16.15 -13.11
N LYS A 221 11.41 -14.90 -13.55
CA LYS A 221 11.55 -13.75 -12.67
C LYS A 221 10.17 -13.32 -12.18
N TRP A 222 10.08 -13.05 -10.89
CA TRP A 222 8.83 -12.63 -10.27
C TRP A 222 9.02 -11.38 -9.41
N CYS A 223 7.95 -10.68 -9.13
CA CYS A 223 7.90 -9.54 -8.21
C CYS A 223 6.60 -9.63 -7.40
N ARG A 224 6.68 -9.55 -6.09
CA ARG A 224 5.52 -9.58 -5.21
C ARG A 224 5.49 -8.37 -4.30
N TYR A 225 4.33 -7.73 -4.22
CA TYR A 225 4.05 -6.66 -3.27
C TYR A 225 2.82 -7.04 -2.44
N ALA A 226 3.03 -7.61 -1.25
CA ALA A 226 1.98 -8.22 -0.42
C ALA A 226 1.21 -9.32 -1.17
N ASP A 227 -0.08 -9.09 -1.46
CA ASP A 227 -0.99 -9.98 -2.18
C ASP A 227 -0.92 -9.84 -3.71
N ASP A 228 -0.40 -8.72 -4.22
CA ASP A 228 -0.22 -8.49 -5.65
C ASP A 228 1.08 -9.14 -6.16
N GLY A 229 1.03 -9.99 -7.16
CA GLY A 229 2.20 -10.65 -7.73
C GLY A 229 2.25 -10.61 -9.25
N LEU A 230 3.48 -10.62 -9.76
CA LEU A 230 3.81 -10.64 -11.19
C LEU A 230 4.87 -11.69 -11.45
N VAL A 231 4.69 -12.52 -12.47
CA VAL A 231 5.71 -13.44 -12.98
C VAL A 231 5.95 -13.14 -14.46
N HIS A 232 7.23 -13.06 -14.85
CA HIS A 232 7.67 -12.75 -16.20
C HIS A 232 8.13 -14.01 -16.91
N GLY A 233 7.68 -14.23 -18.13
CA GLY A 233 8.03 -15.38 -18.96
C GLY A 233 8.11 -15.05 -20.44
N ASP A 234 8.55 -16.00 -21.25
CA ASP A 234 8.86 -15.78 -22.66
C ASP A 234 7.79 -16.34 -23.62
N SER A 235 6.93 -17.26 -23.14
CA SER A 235 5.83 -17.80 -23.93
C SER A 235 4.49 -17.76 -23.19
N GLU A 236 3.40 -17.69 -23.95
CA GLU A 236 2.04 -17.75 -23.39
C GLU A 236 1.76 -19.11 -22.75
N GLN A 237 2.21 -20.17 -23.39
CA GLN A 237 2.05 -21.54 -22.90
C GLN A 237 2.71 -21.70 -21.51
N GLU A 238 3.95 -21.24 -21.33
CA GLU A 238 4.65 -21.28 -20.04
C GLU A 238 3.84 -20.54 -18.94
N MET A 239 3.22 -19.39 -19.27
CA MET A 239 2.39 -18.64 -18.33
C MET A 239 1.06 -19.34 -18.03
N GLN A 240 0.47 -20.07 -19.01
CA GLN A 240 -0.74 -20.87 -18.80
C GLN A 240 -0.46 -22.08 -17.89
N GLU A 241 0.61 -22.80 -18.13
CA GLU A 241 1.06 -23.91 -17.29
C GLU A 241 1.36 -23.45 -15.86
N LEU A 242 2.08 -22.34 -15.71
CA LEU A 242 2.34 -21.74 -14.41
C LEU A 242 1.06 -21.34 -13.70
N LEU A 243 0.08 -20.75 -14.40
CA LEU A 243 -1.20 -20.35 -13.81
C LEU A 243 -1.96 -21.55 -13.24
N VAL A 244 -1.97 -22.66 -13.94
CA VAL A 244 -2.60 -23.93 -13.46
C VAL A 244 -1.88 -24.41 -12.19
N ALA A 245 -0.55 -24.50 -12.23
CA ALA A 245 0.25 -24.94 -11.09
C ALA A 245 0.12 -23.98 -9.89
N LEU A 246 0.07 -22.67 -10.12
CA LEU A 246 -0.09 -21.65 -9.08
C LEU A 246 -1.48 -21.74 -8.41
N LYS A 247 -2.54 -21.96 -9.19
CA LYS A 247 -3.90 -22.18 -8.65
C LYS A 247 -3.93 -23.40 -7.73
N GLN A 248 -3.33 -24.52 -8.18
CA GLN A 248 -3.26 -25.74 -7.38
C GLN A 248 -2.45 -25.50 -6.10
N ARG A 249 -1.27 -24.87 -6.19
CA ARG A 249 -0.42 -24.56 -5.06
C ARG A 249 -1.11 -23.69 -4.01
N PHE A 250 -1.83 -22.66 -4.43
CA PHE A 250 -2.56 -21.78 -3.50
C PHE A 250 -3.72 -22.52 -2.85
N LYS A 251 -4.46 -23.32 -3.60
CA LYS A 251 -5.54 -24.17 -3.05
C LYS A 251 -5.03 -25.11 -1.96
N GLU A 252 -3.89 -25.78 -2.17
CA GLU A 252 -3.24 -26.63 -1.17
C GLU A 252 -2.86 -25.89 0.11
N CYS A 253 -2.59 -24.58 0.00
CA CYS A 253 -2.25 -23.72 1.13
C CYS A 253 -3.46 -22.93 1.68
N GLY A 254 -4.69 -23.28 1.29
CA GLY A 254 -5.91 -22.62 1.77
C GLY A 254 -6.17 -21.24 1.19
N LEU A 255 -5.52 -20.89 0.07
CA LEU A 255 -5.71 -19.61 -0.62
C LEU A 255 -6.39 -19.80 -1.98
N GLU A 256 -6.94 -18.71 -2.51
CA GLU A 256 -7.58 -18.66 -3.82
C GLU A 256 -7.07 -17.43 -4.60
N LEU A 257 -6.78 -17.61 -5.90
CA LEU A 257 -6.51 -16.49 -6.80
C LEU A 257 -7.80 -15.76 -7.16
N HIS A 258 -7.73 -14.42 -7.24
CA HIS A 258 -8.87 -13.61 -7.66
C HIS A 258 -9.13 -13.80 -9.17
N PRO A 259 -10.29 -14.35 -9.61
CA PRO A 259 -10.48 -14.76 -11.00
C PRO A 259 -10.42 -13.58 -11.99
N GLU A 260 -10.98 -12.42 -11.62
CA GLU A 260 -11.04 -11.26 -12.51
C GLU A 260 -9.74 -10.44 -12.57
N LYS A 261 -8.87 -10.57 -11.54
CA LYS A 261 -7.62 -9.81 -11.45
C LYS A 261 -6.40 -10.66 -11.82
N THR A 262 -6.59 -11.96 -12.02
CA THR A 262 -5.51 -12.86 -12.44
C THR A 262 -5.60 -13.03 -13.94
N LYS A 263 -4.55 -12.64 -14.66
CA LYS A 263 -4.54 -12.67 -16.12
C LYS A 263 -3.13 -12.79 -16.69
N ILE A 264 -3.05 -13.36 -17.88
CA ILE A 264 -1.83 -13.40 -18.68
C ILE A 264 -1.86 -12.22 -19.63
N VAL A 265 -0.74 -11.48 -19.71
CA VAL A 265 -0.61 -10.22 -20.45
C VAL A 265 0.58 -10.28 -21.39
N TYR A 266 0.37 -9.89 -22.64
CA TYR A 266 1.43 -9.74 -23.64
C TYR A 266 2.06 -8.36 -23.58
N CYS A 267 3.38 -8.30 -23.49
CA CYS A 267 4.15 -7.05 -23.41
C CYS A 267 4.37 -6.44 -24.79
N LYS A 268 3.29 -6.00 -25.45
CA LYS A 268 3.31 -5.42 -26.82
C LYS A 268 4.15 -4.16 -26.91
N ASP A 269 5.06 -4.10 -27.88
CA ASP A 269 5.87 -2.90 -28.24
C ASP A 269 6.18 -2.84 -29.75
N ASP A 270 7.23 -2.14 -30.19
CA ASP A 270 7.59 -2.04 -31.61
C ASP A 270 8.12 -3.34 -32.20
N LYS A 271 8.76 -4.18 -31.40
CA LYS A 271 9.33 -5.48 -31.80
C LYS A 271 8.31 -6.61 -31.64
N ARG A 272 7.47 -6.51 -30.62
CA ARG A 272 6.45 -7.49 -30.23
C ARG A 272 5.08 -7.06 -30.73
N LYS A 273 4.72 -7.51 -31.94
CA LYS A 273 3.53 -7.03 -32.69
C LYS A 273 2.32 -7.96 -32.61
N GLY A 274 2.40 -9.10 -31.91
CA GLY A 274 1.29 -10.03 -31.76
C GLY A 274 0.00 -9.37 -31.25
N GLU A 275 -1.14 -9.91 -31.64
CA GLU A 275 -2.46 -9.47 -31.20
C GLU A 275 -3.00 -10.47 -30.17
N TYR A 276 -3.21 -9.97 -28.93
CA TYR A 276 -3.66 -10.78 -27.80
C TYR A 276 -4.70 -9.99 -26.98
N PRO A 277 -5.61 -10.69 -26.27
CA PRO A 277 -6.70 -10.03 -25.53
C PRO A 277 -6.21 -9.05 -24.47
N ASN A 278 -5.14 -9.40 -23.77
CA ASN A 278 -4.59 -8.57 -22.70
C ASN A 278 -3.20 -8.05 -23.10
N THR A 279 -3.10 -6.75 -23.28
CA THR A 279 -1.85 -6.03 -23.61
C THR A 279 -1.54 -4.92 -22.63
N GLU A 280 -2.23 -4.90 -21.48
CA GLU A 280 -1.98 -3.98 -20.37
C GLU A 280 -2.31 -4.62 -19.02
N PHE A 281 -1.59 -4.20 -17.99
CA PHE A 281 -1.88 -4.53 -16.59
C PHE A 281 -1.67 -3.32 -15.69
N THR A 282 -2.17 -3.43 -14.45
CA THR A 282 -2.01 -2.38 -13.45
C THR A 282 -1.33 -2.93 -12.20
N PHE A 283 -0.19 -2.33 -11.84
CA PHE A 283 0.55 -2.71 -10.66
C PHE A 283 0.89 -1.47 -9.82
N LEU A 284 0.53 -1.49 -8.54
CA LEU A 284 0.80 -0.42 -7.57
C LEU A 284 0.38 0.99 -8.06
N GLY A 285 -0.77 1.07 -8.71
CA GLY A 285 -1.32 2.33 -9.22
C GLY A 285 -0.71 2.84 -10.52
N TYR A 286 0.19 2.07 -11.14
CA TYR A 286 0.70 2.31 -12.48
C TYR A 286 0.09 1.35 -13.48
N SER A 287 -0.30 1.84 -14.68
CA SER A 287 -0.65 0.97 -15.79
C SER A 287 0.56 0.76 -16.70
N PHE A 288 0.87 -0.50 -16.97
CA PHE A 288 1.93 -0.95 -17.87
C PHE A 288 1.29 -1.29 -19.21
N ARG A 289 1.71 -0.62 -20.25
CA ARG A 289 1.23 -0.83 -21.62
C ARG A 289 2.16 -0.25 -22.66
N ARG A 290 1.88 -0.49 -23.92
CA ARG A 290 2.54 0.14 -25.07
C ARG A 290 2.45 1.67 -24.98
N ARG A 291 3.62 2.38 -25.05
CA ARG A 291 3.73 3.84 -24.99
C ARG A 291 4.83 4.36 -25.90
N LYS A 292 4.61 5.52 -26.52
CA LYS A 292 5.67 6.28 -27.19
C LYS A 292 6.60 6.86 -26.14
N VAL A 293 7.89 6.65 -26.30
CA VAL A 293 8.95 7.11 -25.41
C VAL A 293 9.99 7.84 -26.24
N LYS A 294 10.48 8.96 -25.73
CA LYS A 294 11.56 9.71 -26.33
C LYS A 294 12.88 9.22 -25.75
N ASN A 295 13.82 8.85 -26.60
CA ASN A 295 15.18 8.52 -26.22
C ASN A 295 15.91 9.81 -25.78
N SER A 296 16.52 9.80 -24.61
CA SER A 296 17.24 10.98 -24.08
C SER A 296 18.54 11.27 -24.79
N LYS A 297 19.13 10.30 -25.55
CA LYS A 297 20.43 10.45 -26.20
C LYS A 297 20.32 11.13 -27.59
N ASP A 298 19.36 10.70 -28.38
CA ASP A 298 19.21 11.10 -29.79
C ASP A 298 17.88 11.73 -30.12
N ASN A 299 17.01 11.93 -29.12
CA ASN A 299 15.64 12.45 -29.25
C ASN A 299 14.72 11.61 -30.14
N SER A 300 15.11 10.42 -30.59
CA SER A 300 14.28 9.52 -31.36
C SER A 300 13.02 9.08 -30.56
N ILE A 301 11.93 8.83 -31.25
CA ILE A 301 10.69 8.33 -30.62
C ILE A 301 10.55 6.86 -31.00
N PHE A 302 10.47 6.02 -29.99
CA PHE A 302 10.18 4.59 -30.15
C PHE A 302 9.02 4.16 -29.24
N VAL A 303 8.48 2.98 -29.49
CA VAL A 303 7.40 2.44 -28.67
C VAL A 303 7.93 1.34 -27.78
N SER A 304 7.65 1.44 -26.51
CA SER A 304 8.08 0.48 -25.50
C SER A 304 6.95 0.17 -24.53
N PHE A 305 7.04 -0.98 -23.84
CA PHE A 305 6.11 -1.35 -22.80
C PHE A 305 6.54 -0.67 -21.48
N ASN A 306 5.82 0.37 -21.07
CA ASN A 306 6.23 1.24 -19.96
C ASN A 306 5.10 1.56 -18.99
N PRO A 307 5.44 1.79 -17.69
CA PRO A 307 4.49 2.27 -16.68
C PRO A 307 4.19 3.76 -16.83
N ALA A 308 2.96 4.12 -16.53
CA ALA A 308 2.53 5.48 -16.23
C ALA A 308 1.38 5.42 -15.21
N VAL A 309 1.06 6.56 -14.61
CA VAL A 309 -0.07 6.66 -13.67
C VAL A 309 -1.35 6.03 -14.24
N SER A 310 -1.96 5.09 -13.50
CA SER A 310 -3.16 4.37 -13.97
C SER A 310 -4.38 5.29 -14.08
N LYS A 311 -5.35 4.92 -14.92
CA LYS A 311 -6.62 5.67 -15.08
C LYS A 311 -7.36 5.78 -13.75
N ASP A 312 -7.35 4.73 -12.91
CA ASP A 312 -8.01 4.70 -11.60
C ASP A 312 -7.33 5.62 -10.59
N ALA A 313 -5.98 5.63 -10.56
CA ALA A 313 -5.24 6.56 -9.74
C ALA A 313 -5.52 8.01 -10.14
N GLN A 314 -5.52 8.32 -11.44
CA GLN A 314 -5.90 9.66 -11.96
C GLN A 314 -7.33 10.04 -11.56
N LYS A 315 -8.30 9.11 -11.71
CA LYS A 315 -9.71 9.33 -11.32
C LYS A 315 -9.83 9.61 -9.83
N SER A 316 -9.13 8.86 -8.99
CA SER A 316 -9.09 9.04 -7.53
C SER A 316 -8.51 10.39 -7.13
N MET A 317 -7.36 10.79 -7.70
CA MET A 317 -6.74 12.10 -7.43
C MET A 317 -7.66 13.26 -7.85
N ARG A 318 -8.26 13.20 -9.05
CA ARG A 318 -9.23 14.21 -9.48
C ARG A 318 -10.49 14.25 -8.62
N ALA A 319 -10.96 13.09 -8.13
CA ALA A 319 -12.08 13.03 -7.19
C ALA A 319 -11.73 13.69 -5.86
N LYS A 320 -10.50 13.48 -5.33
CA LYS A 320 -10.01 14.15 -4.12
C LYS A 320 -9.97 15.67 -4.29
N ILE A 321 -9.49 16.16 -5.45
CA ILE A 321 -9.50 17.60 -5.76
C ILE A 321 -10.94 18.13 -5.80
N ARG A 322 -11.88 17.43 -6.46
CA ARG A 322 -13.31 17.86 -6.52
C ARG A 322 -13.97 17.86 -5.15
N LYS A 323 -13.77 16.80 -4.35
CA LYS A 323 -14.36 16.68 -3.00
C LYS A 323 -13.90 17.80 -2.06
N SER A 324 -12.68 18.30 -2.25
CA SER A 324 -12.15 19.42 -1.44
C SER A 324 -12.90 20.74 -1.61
N SER A 325 -13.58 20.90 -2.77
CA SER A 325 -14.41 22.06 -3.13
C SER A 325 -13.75 23.43 -2.95
N PHE A 326 -12.39 23.50 -2.90
CA PHE A 326 -11.68 24.75 -2.65
C PHE A 326 -11.99 25.83 -3.70
N SER A 327 -12.33 25.44 -4.91
CA SER A 327 -12.76 26.39 -5.94
C SER A 327 -14.04 27.18 -5.59
N ARG A 328 -14.75 26.82 -4.52
CA ARG A 328 -15.93 27.53 -4.00
C ARG A 328 -15.61 28.36 -2.76
N LYS A 329 -14.45 28.21 -2.14
CA LYS A 329 -14.04 28.93 -0.94
C LYS A 329 -13.40 30.26 -1.34
N THR A 330 -14.17 31.34 -1.31
CA THR A 330 -13.73 32.68 -1.71
C THR A 330 -13.06 33.47 -0.57
N ASP A 331 -13.17 32.98 0.64
CA ASP A 331 -12.54 33.49 1.87
C ASP A 331 -11.04 33.23 1.94
N VAL A 332 -10.55 32.12 1.36
CA VAL A 332 -9.14 31.74 1.39
C VAL A 332 -8.29 32.50 0.35
N SER A 333 -7.00 32.67 0.62
CA SER A 333 -6.00 33.21 -0.33
C SER A 333 -5.44 32.13 -1.25
N ILE A 334 -4.67 32.51 -2.27
CA ILE A 334 -3.96 31.57 -3.13
C ILE A 334 -2.83 30.88 -2.36
N GLN A 335 -2.24 31.57 -1.39
CA GLN A 335 -1.22 31.05 -0.47
C GLN A 335 -1.80 29.95 0.42
N ASP A 336 -2.98 30.14 1.01
CA ASP A 336 -3.65 29.13 1.83
C ASP A 336 -3.95 27.86 1.01
N ILE A 337 -4.33 28.04 -0.26
CA ILE A 337 -4.52 26.91 -1.19
C ILE A 337 -3.18 26.21 -1.42
N ALA A 338 -2.11 26.94 -1.64
CA ALA A 338 -0.79 26.38 -1.88
C ALA A 338 -0.26 25.61 -0.65
N GLU A 339 -0.30 26.18 0.53
CA GLU A 339 0.11 25.53 1.78
C GLU A 339 -0.64 24.20 2.00
N LYS A 340 -1.94 24.23 1.83
CA LYS A 340 -2.79 23.06 2.03
C LYS A 340 -2.55 21.95 1.02
N TYR A 341 -2.32 22.29 -0.26
CA TYR A 341 -2.30 21.28 -1.33
C TYR A 341 -0.89 20.89 -1.78
N ASN A 342 0.12 21.73 -1.59
CA ASN A 342 1.50 21.40 -1.98
C ASN A 342 2.01 20.09 -1.40
N PRO A 343 1.78 19.74 -0.13
CA PRO A 343 2.19 18.43 0.40
C PRO A 343 1.56 17.26 -0.37
N ILE A 344 0.27 17.39 -0.73
CA ILE A 344 -0.46 16.37 -1.48
C ILE A 344 0.04 16.27 -2.91
N LEU A 345 0.23 17.41 -3.58
CA LEU A 345 0.72 17.47 -4.97
C LEU A 345 2.13 16.94 -5.06
N ARG A 346 3.01 17.30 -4.09
CA ARG A 346 4.39 16.78 -4.00
C ARG A 346 4.39 15.26 -3.89
N GLY A 347 3.63 14.68 -2.96
CA GLY A 347 3.53 13.24 -2.82
C GLY A 347 3.04 12.54 -4.10
N TRP A 348 2.07 13.13 -4.82
CA TRP A 348 1.64 12.57 -6.11
C TRP A 348 2.71 12.69 -7.19
N MET A 349 3.46 13.81 -7.24
CA MET A 349 4.52 14.00 -8.21
C MET A 349 5.73 13.11 -7.92
N GLU A 350 6.12 12.93 -6.67
CA GLU A 350 7.20 12.05 -6.25
C GLU A 350 6.89 10.58 -6.57
N TYR A 351 5.67 10.15 -6.28
CA TYR A 351 5.26 8.78 -6.55
C TYR A 351 4.95 8.53 -8.03
N TYR A 352 3.99 9.25 -8.62
CA TYR A 352 3.51 9.01 -9.98
C TYR A 352 4.28 9.73 -11.08
N GLY A 353 5.15 10.65 -10.71
CA GLY A 353 6.00 11.40 -11.66
C GLY A 353 7.30 10.66 -12.03
N LYS A 354 7.61 9.53 -11.37
CA LYS A 354 8.85 8.78 -11.62
C LYS A 354 8.92 8.22 -13.04
N TYR A 355 7.80 7.77 -13.60
CA TYR A 355 7.71 7.17 -14.93
C TYR A 355 6.62 7.85 -15.75
N HIS A 356 6.97 8.22 -16.99
CA HIS A 356 6.05 8.81 -17.98
C HIS A 356 5.15 9.93 -17.40
N VAL A 357 5.80 10.91 -16.77
CA VAL A 357 5.17 11.99 -15.99
C VAL A 357 4.13 12.81 -16.75
N THR A 358 4.22 12.87 -18.08
CA THR A 358 3.33 13.64 -18.95
C THR A 358 1.85 13.29 -18.74
N GLU A 359 1.53 12.01 -18.45
CA GLU A 359 0.13 11.61 -18.20
C GLU A 359 -0.40 12.17 -16.87
N LEU A 360 0.44 12.20 -15.81
CA LEU A 360 0.08 12.85 -14.55
C LEU A 360 -0.18 14.34 -14.75
N TYR A 361 0.70 15.01 -15.48
CA TYR A 361 0.60 16.44 -15.72
C TYR A 361 -0.66 16.80 -16.52
N LYS A 362 -0.87 16.13 -17.65
CA LYS A 362 -2.04 16.38 -18.51
C LYS A 362 -3.37 16.08 -17.84
N SER A 363 -3.42 15.10 -16.95
CA SER A 363 -4.68 14.63 -16.36
C SER A 363 -4.98 15.25 -15.01
N VAL A 364 -4.00 15.27 -14.09
CA VAL A 364 -4.23 15.65 -12.69
C VAL A 364 -3.81 17.10 -12.42
N MET A 365 -2.60 17.50 -12.81
CA MET A 365 -2.11 18.85 -12.52
C MET A 365 -2.89 19.90 -13.32
N ARG A 366 -3.21 19.63 -14.57
CA ARG A 366 -4.13 20.48 -15.35
C ARG A 366 -5.52 20.60 -14.71
N HIS A 367 -6.04 19.48 -14.18
CA HIS A 367 -7.32 19.53 -13.46
C HIS A 367 -7.23 20.38 -12.21
N PHE A 368 -6.12 20.34 -11.49
CA PHE A 368 -5.88 21.20 -10.33
C PHE A 368 -5.82 22.67 -10.74
N ASN A 369 -5.03 23.03 -11.75
CA ASN A 369 -4.97 24.39 -12.31
C ASN A 369 -6.35 24.90 -12.76
N THR A 370 -7.17 24.05 -13.39
CA THR A 370 -8.55 24.41 -13.75
C THR A 370 -9.40 24.76 -12.51
N ASN A 371 -9.16 24.11 -11.36
CA ASN A 371 -9.88 24.45 -10.13
C ASN A 371 -9.35 25.75 -9.48
N ILE A 372 -8.05 26.07 -9.60
CA ILE A 372 -7.51 27.38 -9.21
C ILE A 372 -8.14 28.49 -10.06
N LEU A 373 -8.25 28.27 -11.37
CA LEU A 373 -8.89 29.21 -12.30
C LEU A 373 -10.35 29.48 -11.92
N LYS A 374 -11.10 28.42 -11.61
CA LYS A 374 -12.50 28.52 -11.14
C LYS A 374 -12.61 29.26 -9.83
N TRP A 375 -11.66 29.04 -8.91
CA TRP A 375 -11.58 29.76 -7.64
C TRP A 375 -11.35 31.26 -7.87
N LEU A 376 -10.38 31.64 -8.71
CA LEU A 376 -10.08 33.02 -9.04
C LEU A 376 -11.28 33.75 -9.63
N MET A 377 -11.98 33.12 -10.58
CA MET A 377 -13.18 33.67 -11.22
C MET A 377 -14.35 33.87 -10.25
N ARG A 378 -14.42 33.09 -9.17
CA ARG A 378 -15.45 33.25 -8.14
C ARG A 378 -15.06 34.29 -7.09
N LYS A 379 -13.78 34.33 -6.69
CA LYS A 379 -13.28 35.24 -5.69
C LYS A 379 -13.35 36.69 -6.16
N TYR A 380 -13.02 36.99 -7.42
CA TYR A 380 -12.93 38.35 -7.93
C TYR A 380 -14.00 38.62 -9.01
N LYS A 381 -14.95 39.51 -8.72
CA LYS A 381 -16.06 39.87 -9.62
C LYS A 381 -15.59 40.30 -11.01
N LYS A 382 -14.42 40.99 -11.14
CA LYS A 382 -13.81 41.42 -12.42
C LYS A 382 -13.47 40.30 -13.39
N PHE A 383 -13.39 39.05 -12.91
CA PHE A 383 -13.13 37.85 -13.73
C PHE A 383 -14.36 36.99 -13.97
N LYS A 384 -15.53 37.40 -13.43
CA LYS A 384 -16.79 36.65 -13.65
C LYS A 384 -17.07 36.52 -15.16
N GLY A 385 -17.24 35.29 -15.63
CA GLY A 385 -17.50 34.98 -17.04
C GLY A 385 -16.28 35.03 -17.97
N SER A 386 -15.13 35.59 -17.54
CA SER A 386 -13.96 35.73 -18.41
C SER A 386 -12.81 34.81 -18.01
N LYS A 387 -12.86 33.58 -18.52
CA LYS A 387 -11.83 32.57 -18.30
C LYS A 387 -10.45 33.02 -18.81
N ALA A 388 -10.43 33.71 -19.99
CA ALA A 388 -9.19 34.21 -20.59
C ALA A 388 -8.48 35.27 -19.72
N LYS A 389 -9.21 36.27 -19.18
CA LYS A 389 -8.64 37.29 -18.29
C LYS A 389 -8.12 36.65 -16.97
N ALA A 390 -8.87 35.73 -16.38
CA ALA A 390 -8.45 35.03 -15.19
C ALA A 390 -7.21 34.15 -15.46
N GLY A 391 -7.17 33.46 -16.59
CA GLY A 391 -6.03 32.66 -17.03
C GLY A 391 -4.76 33.49 -17.25
N LYS A 392 -4.88 34.68 -17.83
CA LYS A 392 -3.75 35.60 -18.01
C LYS A 392 -3.14 36.00 -16.66
N LEU A 393 -3.98 36.41 -15.70
CA LEU A 393 -3.50 36.76 -14.36
C LEU A 393 -2.81 35.57 -13.66
N LEU A 394 -3.37 34.34 -13.75
CA LEU A 394 -2.71 33.17 -13.14
C LEU A 394 -1.38 32.84 -13.80
N LYS A 395 -1.24 33.05 -15.12
CA LYS A 395 0.06 32.92 -15.81
C LYS A 395 1.07 33.95 -15.32
N GLU A 396 0.64 35.18 -15.11
CA GLU A 396 1.48 36.27 -14.56
C GLU A 396 1.92 35.94 -13.12
N ILE A 397 1.00 35.48 -12.26
CA ILE A 397 1.33 35.03 -10.91
C ILE A 397 2.35 33.87 -10.94
N ALA A 398 2.12 32.86 -11.76
CA ALA A 398 3.00 31.69 -11.88
C ALA A 398 4.38 32.03 -12.46
N LYS A 399 4.49 33.06 -13.30
CA LYS A 399 5.79 33.58 -13.79
C LYS A 399 6.53 34.36 -12.72
N ARG A 400 5.81 35.16 -11.91
CA ARG A 400 6.38 35.96 -10.84
C ARG A 400 6.82 35.11 -9.65
N ASP A 401 6.03 34.09 -9.31
CA ASP A 401 6.28 33.16 -8.21
C ASP A 401 6.05 31.71 -8.69
N PRO A 402 7.03 31.12 -9.39
CA PRO A 402 6.95 29.74 -9.83
C PRO A 402 6.93 28.73 -8.67
N SER A 403 7.45 29.12 -7.49
CA SER A 403 7.54 28.26 -6.30
C SER A 403 6.23 28.15 -5.53
N LEU A 404 5.24 29.00 -5.84
CA LEU A 404 3.95 29.02 -5.12
C LEU A 404 3.26 27.65 -5.15
N PHE A 405 3.30 26.97 -6.29
CA PHE A 405 2.82 25.59 -6.39
C PHE A 405 3.90 24.65 -6.95
N VAL A 406 4.11 23.51 -6.30
CA VAL A 406 5.17 22.53 -6.65
C VAL A 406 5.17 22.08 -8.11
N HIS A 407 4.01 22.08 -8.79
CA HIS A 407 3.93 21.71 -10.22
C HIS A 407 4.20 22.91 -11.15
N TRP A 408 4.10 24.14 -10.69
CA TRP A 408 4.49 25.33 -11.45
C TRP A 408 6.01 25.43 -11.61
N GLU A 409 6.79 25.04 -10.58
CA GLU A 409 8.25 24.90 -10.68
C GLU A 409 8.68 23.98 -11.85
N LYS A 410 7.84 23.02 -12.22
CA LYS A 410 8.07 22.12 -13.36
C LYS A 410 7.50 22.66 -14.68
N GLY A 411 7.13 23.93 -14.74
CA GLY A 411 6.60 24.56 -15.94
C GLY A 411 5.17 24.17 -16.31
N ILE A 412 4.39 23.55 -15.38
CA ILE A 412 3.01 23.12 -15.68
C ILE A 412 2.04 24.28 -15.46
N ILE A 413 2.16 25.32 -16.29
CA ILE A 413 1.37 26.54 -16.24
C ILE A 413 0.52 26.79 -17.50
N ASP A 414 0.57 25.91 -18.49
CA ASP A 414 -0.01 26.11 -19.84
C ASP A 414 -1.53 25.92 -19.90
N THR A 415 -2.18 25.66 -18.79
CA THR A 415 -3.60 25.27 -18.74
C THR A 415 -4.54 26.36 -18.27
N PHE A 416 -4.05 27.57 -18.17
CA PHE A 416 -4.87 28.75 -17.85
C PHE A 416 -5.50 29.41 -19.09
N ALA A 417 -5.39 28.77 -20.26
CA ALA A 417 -6.00 29.25 -21.49
C ALA A 417 -7.32 28.52 -21.79
#